data_5e14856261d3dc4be6718ceac0973c73
#
_entry.id   5e14856261d3dc4be6718ceac0973c73
#
_cell.length_a   1.000
_cell.length_b   1.000
_cell.length_c   1.000
_cell.angle_alpha   90.00
_cell.angle_beta   90.00
_cell.angle_gamma   90.00
#
_symmetry.space_group_name_H-M   'P 1'
#
loop_
_entity.id
_entity.type
_entity.pdbx_description
1 polymer ?
#
loop_
_entity_poly.entity_id
_entity_poly.type
_entity_poly.pdbx_seq_one_letter_code
_entity_poly.pdbx_strand_id
1 'polypeptide(L)'
;MVGMSRLTLAVRVKPGAARPRVGGRYDGAHGPALVVAVSAPAVEGAATEAARRAIADAFRLRRSAVELLTGRASRDKVFVVDPAPADLADRIAALRDGAPR
;
A
#
# COMPACT_ATOMS: atom_id res chain seq x y z
N MET A 1 -2.13 22.22 -14.83
CA MET A 1 -2.65 21.46 -14.61
C MET A 1 -2.71 20.55 -13.51
N VAL A 2 -3.46 19.90 -13.26
CA VAL A 2 -3.64 19.40 -12.14
C VAL A 2 -3.04 18.40 -11.56
N GLY A 3 -2.96 18.12 -10.49
CA GLY A 3 -2.17 17.29 -9.71
C GLY A 3 -2.62 15.85 -9.56
N MET A 4 -3.18 15.28 -10.57
CA MET A 4 -3.56 13.88 -10.51
C MET A 4 -2.80 13.10 -11.58
N SER A 5 -2.25 11.97 -11.17
CA SER A 5 -1.43 11.18 -12.06
C SER A 5 -1.53 9.72 -11.66
N ARG A 6 -0.68 8.90 -12.22
CA ARG A 6 -0.56 7.50 -11.89
C ARG A 6 0.68 7.31 -11.02
N LEU A 7 0.54 6.59 -9.91
CA LEU A 7 1.65 6.38 -8.99
C LEU A 7 1.77 4.91 -8.66
N THR A 8 2.99 4.38 -8.66
CA THR A 8 3.23 3.02 -8.20
C THR A 8 3.71 3.06 -6.75
N LEU A 9 3.31 2.05 -5.98
CA LEU A 9 3.57 1.99 -4.55
C LEU A 9 4.09 0.60 -4.18
N ALA A 10 5.33 0.53 -3.71
CA ALA A 10 5.87 -0.71 -3.19
C ALA A 10 5.32 -0.96 -1.79
N VAL A 11 4.85 -2.17 -1.55
CA VAL A 11 4.17 -2.55 -0.31
C VAL A 11 4.70 -3.88 0.19
N ARG A 12 4.96 -3.96 1.49
CA ARG A 12 5.23 -5.23 2.16
C ARG A 12 4.00 -5.62 2.96
N VAL A 13 3.34 -6.69 2.56
CA VAL A 13 2.13 -7.16 3.23
C VAL A 13 2.50 -8.10 4.36
N LYS A 14 1.91 -7.88 5.54
CA LYS A 14 2.02 -8.77 6.69
C LYS A 14 0.65 -9.37 6.96
N PRO A 15 0.38 -10.59 6.48
CA PRO A 15 -0.93 -11.20 6.69
C PRO A 15 -1.05 -11.79 8.10
N GLY A 16 -2.26 -12.06 8.50
CA GLY A 16 -2.53 -12.69 9.80
C GLY A 16 -2.24 -11.82 11.01
N ALA A 17 -2.21 -10.51 10.84
CA ALA A 17 -1.98 -9.60 11.95
C ALA A 17 -3.20 -9.53 12.85
N ALA A 18 -2.98 -9.30 14.15
CA ALA A 18 -4.08 -9.13 15.10
C ALA A 18 -4.91 -7.89 14.77
N ARG A 19 -4.25 -6.84 14.26
CA ARG A 19 -4.92 -5.59 13.86
C ARG A 19 -4.39 -5.11 12.53
N PRO A 20 -5.26 -4.64 11.64
CA PRO A 20 -4.81 -4.00 10.42
C PRO A 20 -4.05 -2.72 10.75
N ARG A 21 -3.00 -2.45 9.98
CA ARG A 21 -2.21 -1.24 10.17
C ARG A 21 -1.48 -0.88 8.89
N VAL A 22 -1.48 0.39 8.54
CA VAL A 22 -0.70 0.91 7.42
C VAL A 22 0.35 1.84 7.99
N GLY A 23 1.61 1.48 7.85
CA GLY A 23 2.73 2.29 8.32
C GLY A 23 3.95 1.44 8.59
N GLY A 24 5.10 2.06 8.45
CA GLY A 24 6.38 1.42 8.64
C GLY A 24 7.08 1.15 7.32
N ARG A 25 8.37 0.88 7.40
CA ARG A 25 9.22 0.68 6.23
C ARG A 25 9.83 -0.70 6.23
N TYR A 26 9.87 -1.28 5.04
CA TYR A 26 10.56 -2.53 4.80
C TYR A 26 11.37 -2.39 3.51
N ASP A 27 12.67 -2.63 3.56
CA ASP A 27 13.51 -2.56 2.38
C ASP A 27 13.50 -3.93 1.71
N GLY A 28 12.67 -4.09 0.72
CA GLY A 28 12.42 -5.37 0.09
C GLY A 28 12.83 -5.41 -1.37
N ALA A 29 12.20 -6.32 -2.12
CA ALA A 29 12.54 -6.58 -3.50
C ALA A 29 12.39 -5.37 -4.41
N HIS A 30 11.48 -4.47 -4.06
CA HIS A 30 11.19 -3.28 -4.88
C HIS A 30 11.68 -1.99 -4.22
N GLY A 31 12.72 -2.10 -3.37
CA GLY A 31 13.24 -0.96 -2.63
C GLY A 31 12.43 -0.68 -1.37
N PRO A 32 12.46 0.57 -0.86
CA PRO A 32 11.69 0.90 0.33
C PRO A 32 10.21 0.68 0.10
N ALA A 33 9.60 -0.11 0.97
CA ALA A 33 8.20 -0.47 0.86
C ALA A 33 7.41 -0.03 2.08
N LEU A 34 6.18 0.38 1.86
CA LEU A 34 5.23 0.69 2.94
C LEU A 34 4.73 -0.62 3.52
N VAL A 35 4.79 -0.77 4.82
CA VAL A 35 4.27 -1.96 5.49
C VAL A 35 2.77 -1.84 5.65
N VAL A 36 2.05 -2.88 5.21
CA VAL A 36 0.61 -2.96 5.34
C VAL A 36 0.28 -4.28 6.04
N ALA A 37 -0.08 -4.20 7.30
CA ALA A 37 -0.49 -5.37 8.09
C ALA A 37 -1.98 -5.56 7.92
N VAL A 38 -2.39 -6.78 7.63
CA VAL A 38 -3.80 -7.11 7.43
C VAL A 38 -4.17 -8.34 8.26
N SER A 39 -5.42 -8.42 8.68
CA SER A 39 -5.88 -9.56 9.46
C SER A 39 -6.16 -10.78 8.58
N ALA A 40 -6.38 -10.57 7.30
CA ALA A 40 -6.67 -11.66 6.39
C ALA A 40 -5.48 -12.61 6.25
N PRO A 41 -5.71 -13.90 6.07
CA PRO A 41 -4.63 -14.85 5.86
C PRO A 41 -4.03 -14.73 4.46
N ALA A 42 -2.81 -15.29 4.28
CA ALA A 42 -2.13 -15.24 3.00
C ALA A 42 -2.62 -16.38 2.09
N VAL A 43 -3.91 -16.40 1.80
CA VAL A 43 -4.51 -17.45 0.97
C VAL A 43 -5.39 -16.85 -0.11
N GLU A 44 -5.27 -17.39 -1.32
CA GLU A 44 -6.18 -17.09 -2.44
C GLU A 44 -6.49 -15.61 -2.66
N GLY A 45 -5.50 -14.77 -2.50
CA GLY A 45 -5.68 -13.35 -2.74
C GLY A 45 -6.35 -12.58 -1.61
N ALA A 46 -6.71 -13.23 -0.51
CA ALA A 46 -7.38 -12.56 0.59
C ALA A 46 -6.53 -11.44 1.18
N ALA A 47 -5.24 -11.70 1.42
CA ALA A 47 -4.35 -10.69 1.97
C ALA A 47 -4.11 -9.55 0.98
N THR A 48 -4.04 -9.85 -0.31
CA THR A 48 -3.87 -8.83 -1.35
C THR A 48 -5.07 -7.90 -1.39
N GLU A 49 -6.27 -8.44 -1.35
CA GLU A 49 -7.48 -7.63 -1.37
C GLU A 49 -7.60 -6.79 -0.08
N ALA A 50 -7.27 -7.38 1.07
CA ALA A 50 -7.28 -6.65 2.33
C ALA A 50 -6.25 -5.51 2.32
N ALA A 51 -5.08 -5.74 1.73
CA ALA A 51 -4.06 -4.70 1.61
C ALA A 51 -4.53 -3.58 0.69
N ARG A 52 -5.16 -3.92 -0.43
CA ARG A 52 -5.70 -2.94 -1.37
C ARG A 52 -6.72 -2.02 -0.67
N ARG A 53 -7.62 -2.62 0.11
CA ARG A 53 -8.62 -1.86 0.87
C ARG A 53 -7.97 -0.99 1.94
N ALA A 54 -6.99 -1.53 2.64
CA ALA A 54 -6.30 -0.79 3.69
C ALA A 54 -5.57 0.43 3.13
N ILE A 55 -4.94 0.30 1.96
CA ILE A 55 -4.28 1.40 1.28
C ILE A 55 -5.31 2.47 0.89
N ALA A 56 -6.41 2.05 0.27
CA ALA A 56 -7.45 2.99 -0.13
C ALA A 56 -8.00 3.76 1.07
N ASP A 57 -8.27 3.05 2.17
CA ASP A 57 -8.82 3.69 3.36
C ASP A 57 -7.81 4.62 4.03
N ALA A 58 -6.54 4.21 4.10
CA ALA A 58 -5.50 5.02 4.75
C ALA A 58 -5.28 6.35 4.03
N PHE A 59 -5.38 6.35 2.72
CA PHE A 59 -5.13 7.54 1.91
C PHE A 59 -6.42 8.17 1.36
N ARG A 60 -7.58 7.69 1.81
CA ARG A 60 -8.89 8.22 1.41
C ARG A 60 -9.09 8.19 -0.10
N LEU A 61 -8.75 7.06 -0.69
CA LEU A 61 -8.89 6.83 -2.11
C LEU A 61 -10.09 5.92 -2.36
N ARG A 62 -10.62 5.97 -3.57
CA ARG A 62 -11.58 4.96 -3.98
C ARG A 62 -10.86 3.63 -4.12
N ARG A 63 -11.50 2.57 -3.72
CA ARG A 63 -10.90 1.24 -3.86
C ARG A 63 -10.60 0.89 -5.31
N SER A 64 -11.41 1.38 -6.23
CA SER A 64 -11.18 1.16 -7.66
C SER A 64 -9.94 1.88 -8.20
N ALA A 65 -9.42 2.85 -7.46
CA ALA A 65 -8.21 3.56 -7.86
C ALA A 65 -6.94 2.81 -7.48
N VAL A 66 -7.05 1.75 -6.66
CA VAL A 66 -5.90 0.99 -6.17
C VAL A 66 -5.96 -0.40 -6.74
N GLU A 67 -4.94 -0.78 -7.51
CA GLU A 67 -4.88 -2.10 -8.12
C GLU A 67 -3.51 -2.73 -7.94
N LEU A 68 -3.49 -4.05 -7.87
CA LEU A 68 -2.22 -4.77 -7.80
C LEU A 68 -1.56 -4.75 -9.17
N LEU A 69 -0.30 -4.34 -9.21
CA LEU A 69 0.48 -4.32 -10.43
C LEU A 69 1.34 -5.58 -10.55
N THR A 70 2.00 -5.97 -9.46
CA THR A 70 2.85 -7.16 -9.47
C THR A 70 2.98 -7.71 -8.05
N GLY A 71 3.44 -8.95 -7.94
CA GLY A 71 3.65 -9.61 -6.66
C GLY A 71 2.46 -10.38 -6.14
N ARG A 72 1.65 -10.94 -7.04
CA ARG A 72 0.40 -11.63 -6.67
C ARG A 72 0.60 -12.70 -5.61
N ALA A 73 1.67 -13.49 -5.71
CA ALA A 73 1.94 -14.56 -4.77
C ALA A 73 3.06 -14.22 -3.79
N SER A 74 3.41 -12.95 -3.68
CA SER A 74 4.53 -12.51 -2.85
C SER A 74 4.03 -11.55 -1.77
N ARG A 75 4.76 -11.46 -0.67
CA ARG A 75 4.52 -10.42 0.33
C ARG A 75 5.09 -9.07 -0.12
N ASP A 76 6.00 -9.08 -1.09
CA ASP A 76 6.52 -7.86 -1.71
C ASP A 76 5.69 -7.58 -2.94
N LYS A 77 4.84 -6.56 -2.84
CA LYS A 77 3.88 -6.24 -3.89
C LYS A 77 4.10 -4.83 -4.38
N VAL A 78 3.65 -4.56 -5.59
CA VAL A 78 3.56 -3.20 -6.10
C VAL A 78 2.10 -2.96 -6.48
N PHE A 79 1.54 -1.91 -5.92
CA PHE A 79 0.21 -1.46 -6.29
C PHE A 79 0.33 -0.22 -7.16
N VAL A 80 -0.66 0.02 -7.97
CA VAL A 80 -0.76 1.26 -8.73
C VAL A 80 -1.98 2.02 -8.25
N VAL A 81 -1.82 3.32 -8.09
CA VAL A 81 -2.91 4.23 -7.75
C VAL A 81 -3.14 5.12 -8.95
N ASP A 82 -4.35 5.10 -9.47
CA ASP A 82 -4.71 5.87 -10.65
C ASP A 82 -6.22 6.18 -10.61
N PRO A 83 -6.62 7.44 -10.49
CA PRO A 83 -5.77 8.62 -10.40
C PRO A 83 -5.16 8.79 -9.01
N ALA A 84 -3.98 9.36 -8.95
CA ALA A 84 -3.28 9.62 -7.70
C ALA A 84 -3.27 11.13 -7.42
N PRO A 85 -3.71 11.55 -6.22
CA PRO A 85 -3.63 12.96 -5.82
C PRO A 85 -2.18 13.46 -5.80
N ALA A 86 -2.00 14.76 -6.01
CA ALA A 86 -0.67 15.33 -6.10
C ALA A 86 0.18 15.13 -4.84
N ASP A 87 -0.45 15.10 -3.67
CA ASP A 87 0.25 14.97 -2.41
C ASP A 87 0.42 13.51 -1.95
N LEU A 88 -0.01 12.55 -2.76
CA LEU A 88 -0.03 11.16 -2.31
C LEU A 88 1.37 10.63 -2.02
N ALA A 89 2.35 10.94 -2.86
CA ALA A 89 3.71 10.47 -2.66
C ALA A 89 4.27 10.93 -1.31
N ASP A 90 4.01 12.18 -0.93
CA ASP A 90 4.45 12.72 0.35
C ASP A 90 3.75 12.05 1.52
N ARG A 91 2.47 11.77 1.38
CA ARG A 91 1.69 11.11 2.43
C ARG A 91 2.14 9.68 2.63
N ILE A 92 2.46 8.99 1.54
CA ILE A 92 3.00 7.64 1.61
C ILE A 92 4.36 7.66 2.33
N ALA A 93 5.23 8.58 1.95
CA ALA A 93 6.55 8.69 2.58
C ALA A 93 6.43 8.97 4.08
N ALA A 94 5.48 9.79 4.47
CA ALA A 94 5.25 10.09 5.89
C ALA A 94 4.87 8.84 6.68
N LEU A 95 3.98 8.01 6.14
CA LEU A 95 3.59 6.78 6.83
C LEU A 95 4.69 5.72 6.79
N ARG A 96 5.40 5.65 5.68
CA ARG A 96 6.47 4.65 5.53
C ARG A 96 7.67 4.97 6.41
N ASP A 97 8.11 6.22 6.38
CA ASP A 97 9.38 6.59 7.02
C ASP A 97 9.19 7.21 8.41
N GLY A 98 7.97 7.39 8.80
CA GLY A 98 7.66 8.07 10.06
C GLY A 98 7.69 9.58 9.89
N ALA A 99 6.56 10.24 10.16
CA ALA A 99 6.50 11.67 10.03
C ALA A 99 7.34 12.33 11.15
N PRO A 100 8.08 13.39 10.85
CA PRO A 100 8.77 14.11 11.89
C PRO A 100 7.75 14.77 12.81
N ARG A 101 8.13 14.97 14.05
CA ARG A 101 7.26 15.54 15.07
C ARG A 101 7.62 16.96 15.35
#